data_6d1ab25c208b56a3283796482c5714a9
#
_entry.id   6d1ab25c208b56a3283796482c5714a9
#
_cell.length_a   1.000
_cell.length_b   1.000
_cell.length_c   1.000
_cell.angle_alpha   90.00
_cell.angle_beta   90.00
_cell.angle_gamma   90.00
#
_symmetry.space_group_name_H-M   'P 1'
#
loop_
_entity.id
_entity.type
_entity.pdbx_description
1 polymer ?
#
loop_
_entity_poly.entity_id
_entity_poly.type
_entity_poly.pdbx_seq_one_letter_code
_entity_poly.pdbx_strand_id
1 'polypeptide(L)'
;MFATLVDEIQSLDDHGVTARLRELELERRRGDAETLALITLATSRGVHRSDGHLSVAGWLRANLNWSGAQVAAAKKAARLVDSHESVGDALVDGHIGASQVGELARSARNPRCGSEIGEVLDLLLDHAEQLPYDDFRRVVRRWESLADEDGAALDADASETNRTVSAHEVDGGLDLR
;
A
#
# COMPACT_ATOMS: atom_id res chain seq x y z
N MET A 1 -6.32 -19.89 -26.58
CA MET A 1 -5.72 -19.79 -25.23
C MET A 1 -6.65 -19.08 -24.23
N PHE A 2 -7.03 -17.80 -24.40
CA PHE A 2 -7.97 -17.14 -23.46
C PHE A 2 -9.38 -17.79 -23.48
N ALA A 3 -9.91 -18.12 -24.66
CA ALA A 3 -11.20 -18.81 -24.80
C ALA A 3 -11.21 -20.17 -24.07
N THR A 4 -10.15 -20.97 -24.18
CA THR A 4 -10.02 -22.24 -23.49
C THR A 4 -10.03 -22.06 -21.96
N LEU A 5 -9.35 -21.05 -21.45
CA LEU A 5 -9.38 -20.67 -20.03
C LEU A 5 -10.80 -20.27 -19.59
N VAL A 6 -11.52 -19.51 -20.43
CA VAL A 6 -12.91 -19.13 -20.14
C VAL A 6 -13.82 -20.33 -20.08
N ASP A 7 -13.67 -21.30 -21.02
CA ASP A 7 -14.47 -22.52 -21.05
C ASP A 7 -14.22 -23.39 -19.79
N GLU A 8 -12.97 -23.48 -19.32
CA GLU A 8 -12.62 -24.17 -18.07
C GLU A 8 -13.27 -23.49 -16.86
N ILE A 9 -13.21 -22.15 -16.78
CA ILE A 9 -13.79 -21.38 -15.68
C ILE A 9 -15.32 -21.47 -15.69
N GLN A 10 -15.97 -21.48 -16.86
CA GLN A 10 -17.43 -21.61 -16.98
C GLN A 10 -17.98 -22.94 -16.44
N SER A 11 -17.13 -23.96 -16.31
CA SER A 11 -17.52 -25.24 -15.72
C SER A 11 -17.62 -25.23 -14.18
N LEU A 12 -17.11 -24.18 -13.54
CA LEU A 12 -17.14 -24.04 -12.08
C LEU A 12 -18.53 -23.61 -11.60
N ASP A 13 -18.96 -24.17 -10.49
CA ASP A 13 -20.09 -23.64 -9.72
C ASP A 13 -19.67 -22.40 -8.89
N ASP A 14 -20.61 -21.71 -8.25
CA ASP A 14 -20.37 -20.50 -7.46
C ASP A 14 -19.33 -20.71 -6.34
N HIS A 15 -19.33 -21.92 -5.73
CA HIS A 15 -18.34 -22.27 -4.72
C HIS A 15 -16.94 -22.43 -5.33
N GLY A 16 -16.85 -23.11 -6.45
CA GLY A 16 -15.60 -23.29 -7.21
C GLY A 16 -15.02 -21.97 -7.67
N VAL A 17 -15.85 -21.05 -8.17
CA VAL A 17 -15.41 -19.68 -8.55
C VAL A 17 -14.81 -18.95 -7.34
N THR A 18 -15.50 -18.99 -6.19
CA THR A 18 -15.03 -18.32 -4.98
C THR A 18 -13.74 -18.94 -4.45
N ALA A 19 -13.64 -20.28 -4.45
CA ALA A 19 -12.44 -21.00 -4.04
C ALA A 19 -11.24 -20.65 -4.96
N ARG A 20 -11.45 -20.65 -6.27
CA ARG A 20 -10.38 -20.33 -7.23
C ARG A 20 -9.88 -18.88 -7.13
N LEU A 21 -10.78 -17.93 -6.91
CA LEU A 21 -10.40 -16.54 -6.68
C LEU A 21 -9.53 -16.37 -5.42
N ARG A 22 -9.86 -17.06 -4.34
CA ARG A 22 -9.05 -17.05 -3.09
C ARG A 22 -7.67 -17.67 -3.30
N GLU A 23 -7.61 -18.79 -4.02
CA GLU A 23 -6.36 -19.46 -4.35
C GLU A 23 -5.44 -18.55 -5.19
N LEU A 24 -5.97 -17.96 -6.26
CA LEU A 24 -5.24 -17.02 -7.10
C LEU A 24 -4.75 -15.79 -6.32
N GLU A 25 -5.57 -15.27 -5.41
CA GLU A 25 -5.15 -14.16 -4.56
C GLU A 25 -3.98 -14.57 -3.64
N LEU A 26 -4.00 -15.78 -3.09
CA LEU A 26 -2.92 -16.31 -2.27
C LEU A 26 -1.62 -16.51 -3.08
N GLU A 27 -1.73 -17.09 -4.28
CA GLU A 27 -0.61 -17.21 -5.21
C GLU A 27 -0.03 -15.82 -5.54
N ARG A 28 -0.89 -14.85 -5.78
CA ARG A 28 -0.47 -13.46 -6.06
C ARG A 28 0.28 -12.82 -4.89
N ARG A 29 -0.20 -12.98 -3.65
CA ARG A 29 0.47 -12.47 -2.44
C ARG A 29 1.87 -13.05 -2.28
N ARG A 30 2.04 -14.34 -2.51
CA ARG A 30 3.35 -15.02 -2.50
C ARG A 30 4.27 -14.48 -3.59
N GLY A 31 3.75 -14.30 -4.80
CA GLY A 31 4.50 -13.71 -5.91
C GLY A 31 4.88 -12.24 -5.64
N ASP A 32 4.01 -11.47 -4.99
CA ASP A 32 4.32 -10.11 -4.55
C ASP A 32 5.46 -10.11 -3.52
N ALA A 33 5.44 -11.01 -2.52
CA ALA A 33 6.50 -11.14 -1.52
C ALA A 33 7.85 -11.49 -2.16
N GLU A 34 7.87 -12.49 -3.05
CA GLU A 34 9.07 -12.88 -3.80
C GLU A 34 9.61 -11.71 -4.64
N THR A 35 8.71 -10.98 -5.29
CA THR A 35 9.07 -9.79 -6.08
C THR A 35 9.73 -8.72 -5.23
N LEU A 36 9.21 -8.44 -4.04
CA LEU A 36 9.81 -7.47 -3.11
C LEU A 36 11.19 -7.92 -2.62
N ALA A 37 11.34 -9.20 -2.28
CA ALA A 37 12.62 -9.78 -1.87
C ALA A 37 13.65 -9.70 -3.02
N LEU A 38 13.24 -9.99 -4.25
CA LEU A 38 14.12 -9.88 -5.43
C LEU A 38 14.52 -8.44 -5.72
N ILE A 39 13.64 -7.45 -5.53
CA ILE A 39 13.96 -6.02 -5.66
C ILE A 39 15.01 -5.61 -4.62
N THR A 40 14.86 -6.04 -3.38
CA THR A 40 15.84 -5.80 -2.30
C THR A 40 17.19 -6.42 -2.68
N LEU A 41 17.20 -7.68 -3.07
CA LEU A 41 18.42 -8.39 -3.47
C LEU A 41 19.09 -7.75 -4.69
N ALA A 42 18.34 -7.39 -5.73
CA ALA A 42 18.88 -6.72 -6.91
C ALA A 42 19.45 -5.34 -6.58
N THR A 43 18.83 -4.64 -5.61
CA THR A 43 19.31 -3.34 -5.14
C THR A 43 20.63 -3.49 -4.38
N SER A 44 20.74 -4.42 -3.46
CA SER A 44 21.94 -4.67 -2.65
C SER A 44 23.13 -5.14 -3.51
N ARG A 45 22.87 -5.99 -4.49
CA ARG A 45 23.89 -6.49 -5.43
C ARG A 45 24.27 -5.49 -6.52
N GLY A 46 23.53 -4.40 -6.69
CA GLY A 46 23.77 -3.44 -7.75
C GLY A 46 23.55 -3.98 -9.17
N VAL A 47 22.65 -4.96 -9.34
CA VAL A 47 22.36 -5.65 -10.62
C VAL A 47 22.07 -4.65 -11.75
N HIS A 48 21.37 -3.56 -11.45
CA HIS A 48 21.07 -2.49 -12.41
C HIS A 48 22.33 -1.88 -13.06
N ARG A 49 23.47 -1.83 -12.33
CA ARG A 49 24.74 -1.28 -12.86
C ARG A 49 25.39 -2.25 -13.82
N SER A 50 25.39 -3.55 -13.47
CA SER A 50 25.93 -4.61 -14.34
C SER A 50 25.17 -4.70 -15.65
N ASP A 51 23.88 -4.35 -15.64
CA ASP A 51 22.97 -4.35 -16.79
C ASP A 51 22.91 -2.96 -17.50
N GLY A 52 23.85 -2.06 -17.18
CA GLY A 52 24.00 -0.78 -17.86
C GLY A 52 22.99 0.31 -17.48
N HIS A 53 22.24 0.13 -16.41
CA HIS A 53 21.26 1.12 -15.95
C HIS A 53 21.82 2.03 -14.85
N LEU A 54 21.46 3.32 -14.91
CA LEU A 54 21.89 4.32 -13.92
C LEU A 54 21.17 4.16 -12.56
N SER A 55 20.03 3.48 -12.53
CA SER A 55 19.24 3.32 -11.32
C SER A 55 18.41 2.04 -11.33
N VAL A 56 18.13 1.51 -10.13
CA VAL A 56 17.18 0.40 -9.95
C VAL A 56 15.79 0.73 -10.53
N ALA A 57 15.33 1.98 -10.41
CA ALA A 57 14.04 2.37 -10.97
C ALA A 57 14.03 2.31 -12.51
N GLY A 58 15.10 2.73 -13.16
CA GLY A 58 15.27 2.62 -14.61
C GLY A 58 15.31 1.16 -15.06
N TRP A 59 16.08 0.33 -14.34
CA TRP A 59 16.22 -1.09 -14.58
C TRP A 59 14.89 -1.85 -14.43
N LEU A 60 14.14 -1.60 -13.37
CA LEU A 60 12.81 -2.22 -13.18
C LEU A 60 11.82 -1.85 -14.29
N ARG A 61 11.81 -0.57 -14.72
CA ARG A 61 10.95 -0.15 -15.84
C ARG A 61 11.31 -0.86 -17.15
N ALA A 62 12.60 -0.98 -17.42
CA ALA A 62 13.07 -1.60 -18.67
C ALA A 62 12.79 -3.11 -18.71
N ASN A 63 13.02 -3.81 -17.59
CA ASN A 63 12.89 -5.28 -17.56
C ASN A 63 11.47 -5.76 -17.29
N LEU A 64 10.67 -5.02 -16.52
CA LEU A 64 9.33 -5.45 -16.11
C LEU A 64 8.21 -4.68 -16.83
N ASN A 65 8.55 -3.72 -17.67
CA ASN A 65 7.59 -2.84 -18.34
C ASN A 65 6.62 -2.12 -17.36
N TRP A 66 7.12 -1.81 -16.17
CA TRP A 66 6.32 -1.15 -15.13
C TRP A 66 6.27 0.36 -15.32
N SER A 67 5.12 0.93 -14.97
CA SER A 67 4.99 2.39 -14.83
C SER A 67 5.88 2.94 -13.72
N GLY A 68 6.19 4.24 -13.78
CA GLY A 68 6.91 4.91 -12.70
C GLY A 68 6.21 4.80 -11.34
N ALA A 69 4.88 4.81 -11.32
CA ALA A 69 4.07 4.65 -10.11
C ALA A 69 4.21 3.24 -9.50
N GLN A 70 4.14 2.19 -10.33
CA GLN A 70 4.36 0.81 -9.88
C GLN A 70 5.77 0.62 -9.30
N VAL A 71 6.80 1.12 -9.99
CA VAL A 71 8.18 1.06 -9.48
C VAL A 71 8.33 1.80 -8.15
N ALA A 72 7.73 3.00 -8.03
CA ALA A 72 7.80 3.76 -6.80
C ALA A 72 7.10 3.03 -5.63
N ALA A 73 5.93 2.44 -5.87
CA ALA A 73 5.21 1.65 -4.88
C ALA A 73 5.99 0.39 -4.46
N ALA A 74 6.48 -0.40 -5.42
CA ALA A 74 7.26 -1.60 -5.14
C ALA A 74 8.54 -1.32 -4.37
N LYS A 75 9.27 -0.24 -4.70
CA LYS A 75 10.47 0.16 -3.95
C LYS A 75 10.18 0.61 -2.52
N LYS A 76 9.01 1.22 -2.26
CA LYS A 76 8.60 1.57 -0.91
C LYS A 76 8.26 0.31 -0.10
N ALA A 77 7.49 -0.58 -0.70
CA ALA A 77 7.12 -1.86 -0.10
C ALA A 77 8.36 -2.74 0.18
N ALA A 78 9.28 -2.86 -0.77
CA ALA A 78 10.53 -3.61 -0.60
C ALA A 78 11.37 -3.10 0.58
N ARG A 79 11.44 -1.78 0.77
CA ARG A 79 12.14 -1.19 1.93
C ARG A 79 11.46 -1.51 3.26
N LEU A 80 10.13 -1.49 3.28
CA LEU A 80 9.38 -1.84 4.49
C LEU A 80 9.65 -3.31 4.87
N VAL A 81 9.53 -4.22 3.92
CA VAL A 81 9.80 -5.66 4.13
C VAL A 81 11.26 -5.91 4.54
N ASP A 82 12.21 -5.19 3.94
CA ASP A 82 13.64 -5.27 4.30
C ASP A 82 13.92 -4.80 5.74
N SER A 83 13.17 -3.82 6.22
CA SER A 83 13.30 -3.28 7.58
C SER A 83 12.48 -4.04 8.62
N HIS A 84 11.43 -4.74 8.21
CA HIS A 84 10.46 -5.43 9.07
C HIS A 84 10.06 -6.78 8.45
N GLU A 85 10.77 -7.84 8.84
CA GLU A 85 10.59 -9.20 8.31
C GLU A 85 9.15 -9.71 8.50
N SER A 86 8.51 -9.37 9.62
CA SER A 86 7.11 -9.75 9.91
C SER A 86 6.10 -9.32 8.83
N VAL A 87 6.35 -8.21 8.14
CA VAL A 87 5.50 -7.78 7.00
C VAL A 87 5.67 -8.73 5.81
N GLY A 88 6.90 -9.18 5.56
CA GLY A 88 7.21 -10.14 4.51
C GLY A 88 6.56 -11.49 4.78
N ASP A 89 6.68 -11.98 6.01
CA ASP A 89 6.10 -13.24 6.46
C ASP A 89 4.57 -13.22 6.34
N ALA A 90 3.92 -12.18 6.85
CA ALA A 90 2.47 -12.01 6.74
C ALA A 90 1.98 -11.97 5.27
N LEU A 91 2.78 -11.43 4.34
CA LEU A 91 2.47 -11.43 2.92
C LEU A 91 2.65 -12.82 2.28
N VAL A 92 3.72 -13.55 2.63
CA VAL A 92 3.98 -14.93 2.16
C VAL A 92 2.91 -15.90 2.66
N ASP A 93 2.53 -15.78 3.93
CA ASP A 93 1.51 -16.63 4.56
C ASP A 93 0.10 -16.28 4.07
N GLY A 94 -0.05 -15.12 3.42
CA GLY A 94 -1.31 -14.69 2.84
C GLY A 94 -2.24 -14.01 3.85
N HIS A 95 -1.75 -13.61 5.02
CA HIS A 95 -2.52 -12.85 6.01
C HIS A 95 -2.83 -11.45 5.52
N ILE A 96 -1.91 -10.82 4.79
CA ILE A 96 -2.08 -9.49 4.21
C ILE A 96 -1.84 -9.50 2.70
N GLY A 97 -2.27 -8.46 2.00
CA GLY A 97 -2.06 -8.29 0.56
C GLY A 97 -1.28 -7.01 0.23
N ALA A 98 -0.98 -6.82 -1.06
CA ALA A 98 -0.20 -5.69 -1.56
C ALA A 98 -0.78 -4.33 -1.16
N SER A 99 -2.11 -4.21 -1.03
CA SER A 99 -2.77 -2.97 -0.61
C SER A 99 -2.45 -2.60 0.83
N GLN A 100 -2.48 -3.58 1.76
CA GLN A 100 -2.12 -3.39 3.16
C GLN A 100 -0.63 -3.06 3.29
N VAL A 101 0.24 -3.80 2.60
CA VAL A 101 1.69 -3.49 2.55
C VAL A 101 1.94 -2.08 2.01
N GLY A 102 1.20 -1.66 0.97
CA GLY A 102 1.28 -0.32 0.41
C GLY A 102 0.91 0.77 1.41
N GLU A 103 -0.13 0.56 2.21
CA GLU A 103 -0.56 1.50 3.26
C GLU A 103 0.46 1.58 4.40
N LEU A 104 0.98 0.45 4.88
CA LEU A 104 2.06 0.41 5.86
C LEU A 104 3.33 1.10 5.33
N ALA A 105 3.72 0.84 4.07
CA ALA A 105 4.88 1.46 3.45
C ALA A 105 4.72 2.97 3.23
N ARG A 106 3.51 3.45 3.04
CA ARG A 106 3.18 4.87 3.03
C ARG A 106 3.39 5.48 4.41
N SER A 107 2.82 4.84 5.42
CA SER A 107 2.85 5.28 6.81
C SER A 107 4.28 5.28 7.38
N ALA A 108 5.07 4.24 7.14
CA ALA A 108 6.48 4.15 7.53
C ALA A 108 7.35 5.28 6.94
N ARG A 109 6.87 5.98 5.93
CA ARG A 109 7.57 7.13 5.34
C ARG A 109 7.04 8.48 5.79
N ASN A 110 6.07 8.50 6.68
CA ASN A 110 5.62 9.73 7.28
C ASN A 110 6.80 10.35 8.06
N PRO A 111 7.23 11.59 7.72
CA PRO A 111 8.42 12.18 8.34
C PRO A 111 8.26 12.47 9.83
N ARG A 112 7.03 12.47 10.34
CA ARG A 112 6.71 12.83 11.72
C ARG A 112 6.63 11.60 12.64
N CYS A 113 5.93 10.55 12.20
CA CYS A 113 5.67 9.36 13.03
C CYS A 113 6.13 8.03 12.40
N GLY A 114 6.62 8.06 11.17
CA GLY A 114 6.95 6.82 10.45
C GLY A 114 8.07 5.99 11.09
N SER A 115 8.97 6.60 11.86
CA SER A 115 10.03 5.90 12.61
C SER A 115 9.47 5.04 13.75
N GLU A 116 8.27 5.34 14.25
CA GLU A 116 7.63 4.65 15.36
C GLU A 116 6.77 3.47 14.91
N ILE A 117 6.61 3.28 13.59
CA ILE A 117 5.73 2.23 13.04
C ILE A 117 6.14 0.83 13.56
N GLY A 118 7.43 0.59 13.78
CA GLY A 118 7.95 -0.67 14.28
C GLY A 118 7.40 -1.05 15.66
N GLU A 119 7.06 -0.07 16.50
CA GLU A 119 6.54 -0.30 17.86
C GLU A 119 5.10 -0.83 17.86
N VAL A 120 4.34 -0.52 16.79
CA VAL A 120 2.93 -0.88 16.66
C VAL A 120 2.67 -1.85 15.51
N LEU A 121 3.73 -2.30 14.84
CA LEU A 121 3.61 -3.06 13.60
C LEU A 121 2.84 -4.37 13.79
N ASP A 122 3.11 -5.11 14.86
CA ASP A 122 2.40 -6.36 15.15
C ASP A 122 0.90 -6.13 15.33
N LEU A 123 0.52 -5.08 16.05
CA LEU A 123 -0.88 -4.68 16.20
C LEU A 123 -1.52 -4.29 14.85
N LEU A 124 -0.77 -3.56 14.00
CA LEU A 124 -1.26 -3.19 12.67
C LEU A 124 -1.38 -4.39 11.76
N LEU A 125 -0.50 -5.40 11.85
CA LEU A 125 -0.60 -6.64 11.09
C LEU A 125 -1.82 -7.46 11.52
N ASP A 126 -2.11 -7.57 12.83
CA ASP A 126 -3.31 -8.22 13.34
C ASP A 126 -4.60 -7.57 12.78
N HIS A 127 -4.63 -6.23 12.75
CA HIS A 127 -5.74 -5.51 12.16
C HIS A 127 -5.82 -5.67 10.64
N ALA A 128 -4.68 -5.73 9.96
CA ALA A 128 -4.63 -5.91 8.50
C ALA A 128 -5.16 -7.28 8.06
N GLU A 129 -4.99 -8.31 8.90
CA GLU A 129 -5.53 -9.65 8.67
C GLU A 129 -7.04 -9.71 8.90
N GLN A 130 -7.52 -9.07 9.97
CA GLN A 130 -8.91 -9.23 10.44
C GLN A 130 -9.90 -8.27 9.78
N LEU A 131 -9.44 -7.10 9.31
CA LEU A 131 -10.32 -6.04 8.83
C LEU A 131 -10.34 -5.96 7.30
N PRO A 132 -11.48 -5.57 6.71
CA PRO A 132 -11.51 -5.10 5.34
C PRO A 132 -10.52 -3.93 5.13
N TYR A 133 -9.97 -3.81 3.92
CA TYR A 133 -8.92 -2.83 3.61
C TYR A 133 -9.28 -1.39 4.03
N ASP A 134 -10.50 -0.94 3.78
CA ASP A 134 -10.89 0.44 4.10
C ASP A 134 -10.94 0.70 5.61
N ASP A 135 -11.32 -0.30 6.41
CA ASP A 135 -11.32 -0.21 7.87
C ASP A 135 -9.88 -0.26 8.42
N PHE A 136 -9.06 -1.18 7.91
CA PHE A 136 -7.63 -1.22 8.21
C PHE A 136 -6.95 0.14 7.93
N ARG A 137 -7.22 0.73 6.77
CA ARG A 137 -6.70 2.04 6.41
C ARG A 137 -7.12 3.15 7.41
N ARG A 138 -8.33 3.07 7.98
CA ARG A 138 -8.77 4.00 9.04
C ARG A 138 -7.98 3.79 10.32
N VAL A 139 -7.68 2.53 10.68
CA VAL A 139 -6.83 2.21 11.84
C VAL A 139 -5.44 2.82 11.67
N VAL A 140 -4.79 2.61 10.52
CA VAL A 140 -3.46 3.18 10.25
C VAL A 140 -3.48 4.71 10.35
N ARG A 141 -4.47 5.37 9.73
CA ARG A 141 -4.60 6.83 9.81
C ARG A 141 -4.87 7.34 11.22
N ARG A 142 -5.64 6.58 12.00
CA ARG A 142 -5.89 6.93 13.39
C ARG A 142 -4.61 6.84 14.21
N TRP A 143 -3.81 5.80 13.99
CA TRP A 143 -2.50 5.69 14.61
C TRP A 143 -1.59 6.87 14.21
N GLU A 144 -1.48 7.20 12.93
CA GLU A 144 -0.69 8.36 12.48
C GLU A 144 -1.11 9.67 13.19
N SER A 145 -2.42 9.87 13.32
CA SER A 145 -2.95 11.07 14.00
C SER A 145 -2.65 11.10 15.50
N LEU A 146 -2.49 9.95 16.15
CA LEU A 146 -2.15 9.87 17.57
C LEU A 146 -0.64 9.98 17.80
N ALA A 147 0.16 9.40 16.89
CA ALA A 147 1.62 9.45 16.94
C ALA A 147 2.19 10.82 16.50
N ASP A 148 1.42 11.62 15.77
CA ASP A 148 1.76 12.98 15.33
C ASP A 148 1.00 14.01 16.18
N GLU A 149 1.28 14.08 17.48
CA GLU A 149 0.61 14.99 18.41
C GLU A 149 0.77 16.47 18.00
N ASP A 150 1.96 16.86 17.55
CA ASP A 150 2.24 18.24 17.12
C ASP A 150 1.57 18.57 15.77
N GLY A 151 1.53 17.62 14.84
CA GLY A 151 0.91 17.81 13.53
C GLY A 151 -0.61 17.81 13.57
N ALA A 152 -1.21 17.06 14.48
CA ALA A 152 -2.65 17.08 14.69
C ALA A 152 -3.12 18.46 15.18
N ALA A 153 -2.35 19.12 16.02
CA ALA A 153 -2.61 20.49 16.48
C ALA A 153 -2.48 21.51 15.33
N LEU A 154 -1.41 21.39 14.52
CA LEU A 154 -1.19 22.28 13.37
C LEU A 154 -2.24 22.12 12.27
N ASP A 155 -2.67 20.88 11.99
CA ASP A 155 -3.73 20.61 11.01
C ASP A 155 -5.11 21.10 11.52
N ALA A 156 -5.36 21.06 12.83
CA ALA A 156 -6.55 21.66 13.45
C ALA A 156 -6.56 23.17 13.29
N ASP A 157 -5.46 23.84 13.61
CA ASP A 157 -5.28 25.30 13.47
C ASP A 157 -5.38 25.74 12.00
N ALA A 158 -4.76 24.99 11.07
CA ALA A 158 -4.85 25.25 9.63
C ALA A 158 -6.28 25.05 9.10
N SER A 159 -6.98 24.04 9.60
CA SER A 159 -8.38 23.77 9.24
C SER A 159 -9.32 24.85 9.77
N GLU A 160 -9.05 25.38 10.96
CA GLU A 160 -9.82 26.48 11.54
C GLU A 160 -9.55 27.79 10.79
N THR A 161 -8.30 28.05 10.43
CA THR A 161 -7.89 29.24 9.65
C THR A 161 -8.44 29.21 8.21
N ASN A 162 -8.60 28.02 7.61
CA ASN A 162 -9.14 27.83 6.26
C ASN A 162 -10.67 27.70 6.22
N ARG A 163 -11.36 27.82 7.36
CA ARG A 163 -12.83 27.95 7.38
C ARG A 163 -13.23 29.33 6.90
N THR A 164 -13.34 29.49 5.59
CA THR A 164 -13.92 30.68 4.95
C THR A 164 -15.41 30.45 4.74
N VAL A 165 -16.21 31.30 5.36
CA VAL A 165 -17.63 31.44 5.00
C VAL A 165 -17.72 32.52 3.94
N SER A 166 -18.08 32.16 2.71
CA SER A 166 -18.38 33.13 1.66
C SER A 166 -19.89 33.40 1.60
N ALA A 167 -20.25 34.67 1.73
CA ALA A 167 -21.63 35.14 1.57
C ALA A 167 -21.76 35.81 0.21
N HIS A 168 -22.66 35.32 -0.63
CA HIS A 168 -23.02 35.96 -1.90
C HIS A 168 -24.46 36.47 -1.83
N GLU A 169 -24.65 37.69 -2.23
CA GLU A 169 -25.97 38.29 -2.34
C GLU A 169 -26.63 37.78 -3.66
N VAL A 170 -27.76 37.11 -3.53
CA VAL A 170 -28.54 36.59 -4.67
C VAL A 170 -29.96 37.10 -4.49
N ASP A 171 -30.45 37.84 -5.46
CA ASP A 171 -31.85 38.36 -5.60
C ASP A 171 -32.71 38.27 -4.33
N GLY A 172 -32.40 39.13 -3.33
CA GLY A 172 -33.22 39.29 -2.14
C GLY A 172 -32.89 38.35 -0.96
N GLY A 173 -31.76 37.62 -0.99
CA GLY A 173 -31.26 36.75 0.08
C GLY A 173 -29.75 36.61 0.09
N LEU A 174 -29.22 36.08 1.20
CA LEU A 174 -27.81 35.72 1.38
C LEU A 174 -27.65 34.20 1.24
N ASP A 175 -26.87 33.74 0.28
CA ASP A 175 -26.40 32.33 0.19
C ASP A 175 -25.08 32.21 0.96
N LEU A 176 -25.08 31.37 2.00
CA LEU A 176 -23.90 31.05 2.82
C LEU A 176 -23.35 29.68 2.38
N ARG A 177 -22.12 29.63 1.93
CA ARG A 177 -21.38 28.39 1.61
C ARG A 177 -20.10 28.30 2.44
#